data_c8df4cd3fec4fb863b02a96ba322daff
#
_entry.id   c8df4cd3fec4fb863b02a96ba322daff
#
_cell.length_a   1.000
_cell.length_b   1.000
_cell.length_c   1.000
_cell.angle_alpha   90.00
_cell.angle_beta   90.00
_cell.angle_gamma   90.00
#
_symmetry.space_group_name_H-M   'P 1'
#
loop_
_entity.id
_entity.type
_entity.pdbx_description
1 polymer ?
#
loop_
_entity_poly.entity_id
_entity_poly.type
_entity_poly.pdbx_seq_one_letter_code
_entity_poly.pdbx_strand_id
1 'polypeptide(L)' 'MSKQLLSPLPGTFYRKPAPDKPMYKNEGDQVAIGDVIGLIEVMKSFNEVKAETAGKIVKFLCDNEEPVMAGQPLVEIAL' A
#
# COMPACT_ATOMS: atom_id res chain seq x y z
N MET A 1 -3.46 -19.23 0.66
CA MET A 1 -2.19 -18.66 0.20
C MET A 1 -2.24 -17.14 0.29
N SER A 2 -1.09 -16.52 0.43
CA SER A 2 -1.02 -15.07 0.47
C SER A 2 0.12 -14.59 -0.41
N LYS A 3 0.08 -13.29 -0.74
CA LYS A 3 1.09 -12.66 -1.58
C LYS A 3 1.39 -11.29 -0.99
N GLN A 4 2.65 -10.90 -1.02
CA GLN A 4 3.06 -9.58 -0.56
C GLN A 4 3.09 -8.61 -1.72
N LEU A 5 2.53 -7.42 -1.50
CA LEU A 5 2.64 -6.31 -2.44
C LEU A 5 3.88 -5.52 -2.07
N LEU A 6 4.79 -5.37 -3.01
CA LEU A 6 6.08 -4.73 -2.77
C LEU A 6 6.06 -3.28 -3.23
N SER A 7 6.86 -2.45 -2.58
CA SER A 7 6.99 -1.05 -2.98
C SER A 7 7.71 -0.97 -4.33
N PRO A 8 7.12 -0.27 -5.32
CA PRO A 8 7.78 -0.11 -6.62
C PRO A 8 8.91 0.91 -6.60
N LEU A 9 8.94 1.78 -5.57
CA LEU A 9 9.87 2.92 -5.52
C LEU A 9 10.37 3.11 -4.09
N PRO A 10 11.57 3.68 -3.91
CA PRO A 10 11.97 4.15 -2.59
C PRO A 10 11.30 5.50 -2.31
N GLY A 11 10.86 5.73 -1.09
CA GLY A 11 10.20 6.97 -0.71
C GLY A 11 9.50 6.85 0.61
N THR A 12 8.46 7.65 0.82
CA THR A 12 7.67 7.60 2.04
C THR A 12 6.30 7.01 1.70
N PHE A 13 5.93 5.96 2.44
CA PHE A 13 4.65 5.29 2.22
C PHE A 13 3.54 5.96 3.00
N TYR A 14 2.43 6.26 2.31
CA TYR A 14 1.23 6.81 2.93
C TYR A 14 0.07 5.85 2.70
N ARG A 15 -0.70 5.61 3.76
CA ARG A 15 -1.89 4.76 3.68
C ARG A 15 -3.15 5.55 3.36
N LYS A 16 -3.05 6.89 3.33
CA LYS A 16 -4.18 7.78 3.07
C LYS A 16 -3.72 8.96 2.21
N PRO A 17 -4.64 9.54 1.42
CA PRO A 17 -4.27 10.60 0.47
C PRO A 17 -3.93 11.92 1.13
N ALA A 18 -4.42 12.16 2.35
CA ALA A 18 -4.18 13.39 3.09
C ALA A 18 -4.40 13.13 4.57
N PRO A 19 -3.84 13.97 5.47
CA PRO A 19 -3.96 13.73 6.92
C PRO A 19 -5.41 13.68 7.41
N ASP A 20 -6.33 14.40 6.75
CA ASP A 20 -7.74 14.48 7.15
C ASP A 20 -8.64 13.50 6.38
N LYS A 21 -8.05 12.59 5.60
CA LYS A 21 -8.81 11.62 4.82
C LYS A 21 -8.66 10.23 5.42
N PRO A 22 -9.64 9.33 5.18
CA PRO A 22 -9.52 7.95 5.67
C PRO A 22 -8.44 7.19 4.90
N MET A 23 -7.98 6.10 5.50
CA MET A 23 -7.07 5.18 4.84
C MET A 23 -7.73 4.63 3.58
N TYR A 24 -6.92 4.39 2.53
CA TYR A 24 -7.44 3.76 1.31
C TYR A 24 -8.03 2.39 1.60
N LYS A 25 -7.31 1.60 2.39
CA LYS A 25 -7.73 0.24 2.76
C LYS A 25 -7.32 -0.03 4.18
N ASN A 26 -8.08 -0.89 4.85
CA ASN A 26 -7.79 -1.36 6.19
C ASN A 26 -7.62 -2.87 6.18
N GLU A 27 -7.04 -3.40 7.25
CA GLU A 27 -6.92 -4.85 7.40
C GLU A 27 -8.31 -5.47 7.39
N GLY A 28 -8.45 -6.57 6.64
CA GLY A 28 -9.73 -7.23 6.44
C GLY A 28 -10.51 -6.77 5.22
N ASP A 29 -10.11 -5.69 4.58
CA ASP A 29 -10.81 -5.20 3.39
C ASP A 29 -10.54 -6.08 2.18
N GLN A 30 -11.53 -6.20 1.32
CA GLN A 30 -11.36 -6.84 0.01
C GLN A 30 -10.73 -5.84 -0.95
N VAL A 31 -9.85 -6.36 -1.81
CA VAL A 31 -9.24 -5.54 -2.87
C VAL A 31 -9.42 -6.22 -4.21
N ALA A 32 -9.59 -5.40 -5.23
CA ALA A 32 -9.61 -5.85 -6.62
C ALA A 32 -8.33 -5.37 -7.30
N ILE A 33 -7.98 -6.00 -8.41
CA ILE A 33 -6.84 -5.56 -9.21
C ILE A 33 -7.06 -4.11 -9.61
N GLY A 34 -6.06 -3.26 -9.38
CA GLY A 34 -6.12 -1.84 -9.70
C GLY A 34 -6.59 -0.94 -8.56
N ASP A 35 -7.08 -1.53 -7.44
CA ASP A 35 -7.45 -0.71 -6.29
C ASP A 35 -6.22 -0.03 -5.70
N VAL A 36 -6.37 1.24 -5.31
CA VAL A 36 -5.28 1.98 -4.67
C VAL A 36 -5.14 1.52 -3.22
N ILE A 37 -3.94 1.08 -2.87
CA ILE A 37 -3.63 0.61 -1.52
C ILE A 37 -2.98 1.73 -0.71
N GLY A 38 -2.20 2.58 -1.38
CA GLY A 38 -1.50 3.67 -0.73
C GLY A 38 -0.73 4.50 -1.74
N LEU A 39 0.11 5.38 -1.24
CA LEU A 39 0.94 6.25 -2.06
C LEU A 39 2.40 6.13 -1.64
N ILE A 40 3.30 6.29 -2.61
CA ILE A 40 4.72 6.47 -2.32
C ILE A 40 5.09 7.89 -2.74
N GLU A 41 5.56 8.70 -1.82
CA GLU A 41 5.98 10.06 -2.10
C GLU A 41 7.49 10.06 -2.35
N VAL A 42 7.88 10.59 -3.51
CA VAL A 42 9.29 10.73 -3.89
C VAL A 42 9.46 12.17 -4.39
N MET A 43 10.23 12.96 -3.64
CA MET A 43 10.52 14.35 -4.01
C MET A 43 9.25 15.14 -4.36
N LYS A 44 8.25 15.07 -3.48
CA LYS A 44 6.96 15.76 -3.62
C LYS A 44 6.09 15.23 -4.77
N SER A 45 6.47 14.11 -5.37
CA SER A 45 5.67 13.44 -6.38
C SER A 45 5.00 12.23 -5.72
N PHE A 46 3.69 12.15 -5.83
CA PHE A 46 2.91 11.06 -5.21
C PHE A 46 2.59 10.00 -6.25
N ASN A 47 2.98 8.77 -5.98
CA ASN A 47 2.79 7.66 -6.90
C ASN A 47 1.85 6.64 -6.26
N GLU A 48 0.75 6.32 -6.94
CA GLU A 48 -0.22 5.36 -6.42
C GLU A 48 0.34 3.95 -6.43
N VAL A 49 0.14 3.23 -5.31
CA VAL A 49 0.45 1.82 -5.21
C VAL A 49 -0.86 1.07 -5.37
N LYS A 50 -0.98 0.28 -6.44
CA LYS A 50 -2.22 -0.42 -6.77
C LYS A 50 -2.07 -1.91 -6.57
N ALA A 51 -3.16 -2.55 -6.17
CA ALA A 51 -3.17 -4.00 -6.01
C ALA A 51 -2.96 -4.68 -7.35
N GLU A 52 -2.07 -5.65 -7.40
CA GLU A 52 -1.79 -6.45 -8.59
C GLU A 52 -2.58 -7.76 -8.58
N THR A 53 -3.13 -8.12 -7.43
CA THR A 53 -3.96 -9.31 -7.29
C THR A 53 -5.19 -8.96 -6.49
N ALA A 54 -6.29 -9.67 -6.77
CA ALA A 54 -7.51 -9.57 -5.97
C ALA A 54 -7.37 -10.45 -4.73
N GLY A 55 -7.96 -10.04 -3.62
CA GLY A 55 -7.94 -10.80 -2.39
C GLY A 55 -8.36 -9.97 -1.20
N LYS A 56 -7.92 -10.42 -0.02
CA LYS A 56 -8.27 -9.75 1.24
C LYS A 56 -7.00 -9.30 1.93
N ILE A 57 -6.98 -8.07 2.42
CA ILE A 57 -5.82 -7.56 3.13
C ILE A 57 -5.71 -8.27 4.47
N VAL A 58 -4.58 -8.98 4.66
CA VAL A 58 -4.29 -9.67 5.92
C VAL A 58 -3.73 -8.68 6.92
N LYS A 59 -2.68 -7.96 6.51
CA LYS A 59 -2.06 -6.94 7.36
C LYS A 59 -1.19 -6.03 6.53
N PHE A 60 -0.97 -4.82 7.04
CA PHE A 60 0.02 -3.90 6.51
C PHE A 60 1.36 -4.18 7.17
N LEU A 61 2.42 -4.21 6.38
CA LEU A 61 3.77 -4.54 6.85
C LEU A 61 4.60 -3.31 7.12
N CYS A 62 4.06 -2.12 6.84
CA CYS A 62 4.66 -0.86 7.22
C CYS A 62 3.57 0.13 7.59
N ASP A 63 3.96 1.15 8.35
CA ASP A 63 3.03 2.14 8.88
C ASP A 63 2.84 3.31 7.93
N ASN A 64 1.81 4.11 8.19
CA ASN A 64 1.60 5.37 7.49
C ASN A 64 2.79 6.29 7.76
N GLU A 65 3.26 6.97 6.70
CA GLU A 65 4.39 7.89 6.76
C GLU A 65 5.74 7.23 7.09
N GLU A 66 5.87 5.95 6.79
CA GLU A 66 7.11 5.22 7.02
C GLU A 66 7.99 5.28 5.78
N PRO A 67 9.31 5.54 5.93
CA PRO A 67 10.22 5.47 4.80
C PRO A 67 10.37 4.02 4.34
N VAL A 68 10.33 3.81 3.03
CA VAL A 68 10.43 2.47 2.45
C VAL A 68 11.43 2.46 1.30
N MET A 69 11.97 1.28 1.04
CA MET A 69 12.89 1.05 -0.08
C MET A 69 12.15 0.32 -1.20
N ALA A 70 12.66 0.43 -2.43
CA ALA A 70 12.13 -0.34 -3.54
C ALA A 70 12.22 -1.83 -3.21
N GLY A 71 11.14 -2.56 -3.47
CA GLY A 71 11.09 -4.00 -3.17
C GLY A 71 10.70 -4.34 -1.74
N GLN A 72 10.53 -3.34 -0.88
CA GLN A 72 10.12 -3.59 0.50
C GLN A 72 8.66 -4.00 0.54
N PRO A 73 8.31 -5.07 1.29
CA PRO A 73 6.90 -5.47 1.41
C PRO A 73 6.07 -4.41 2.13
N LEU A 74 4.93 -4.06 1.53
CA LEU A 74 4.02 -3.05 2.07
C LEU A 74 2.80 -3.66 2.72
N VAL A 75 2.22 -4.69 2.10
CA VAL A 75 0.99 -5.29 2.57
C VAL A 75 0.94 -6.76 2.17
N GLU A 76 0.30 -7.57 3.00
CA GLU A 76 0.07 -8.99 2.70
C GLU A 76 -1.39 -9.18 2.32
N ILE A 77 -1.62 -9.84 1.18
CA ILE A 77 -2.95 -10.06 0.62
C ILE A 77 -3.20 -11.57 0.56
N ALA A 78 -4.30 -12.01 1.16
CA ALA A 78 -4.74 -13.41 1.07
C ALA A 78 -5.48 -13.61 -0.25
N LEU A 79 -5.06 -14.61 -1.00
CA LEU A 79 -5.64 -14.94 -2.30
C LEU A 79 -6.84 -15.86 -2.18
#